data_e93dfadaad1745aab85ee091002c2885
#
_entry.id   e93dfadaad1745aab85ee091002c2885
#
_cell.length_a   1.000
_cell.length_b   1.000
_cell.length_c   1.000
_cell.angle_alpha   90.00
_cell.angle_beta   90.00
_cell.angle_gamma   90.00
#
_symmetry.space_group_name_H-M   'P 1'
#
loop_
_entity.id
_entity.type
_entity.pdbx_description
1 polymer ?
#
loop_
_entity_poly.entity_id
_entity_poly.type
_entity_poly.pdbx_seq_one_letter_code
_entity_poly.pdbx_strand_id
1 'polypeptide(L)'
;MSGATAAALVAVTFAALYAGHQIGDHVVQSDRSAVTKGAPDPERLAMGVSPWSGWGACLLHVASYTATQAAALALVCVAVPMELSGMGTALVVSASTHAVIDRRWIVRWLIHVKKCHNWREAPYAIDQSLHVGALLVAAVLAVVVSDVVGVLTVATGAVVLMGAALTVERRLATSNARVVDPIHG
;
A
#
# COMPACT_ATOMS: atom_id res chain seq x y z
N MET A 1 -18.30 -12.41 -20.49
CA MET A 1 -16.85 -12.73 -20.64
C MET A 1 -16.63 -14.19 -20.33
N SER A 2 -15.85 -14.95 -21.14
CA SER A 2 -15.51 -16.34 -20.81
C SER A 2 -14.56 -16.39 -19.60
N GLY A 3 -14.53 -17.54 -18.88
CA GLY A 3 -13.61 -17.72 -17.76
C GLY A 3 -12.13 -17.61 -18.18
N ALA A 4 -11.79 -18.09 -19.38
CA ALA A 4 -10.43 -17.95 -19.93
C ALA A 4 -10.06 -16.48 -20.17
N THR A 5 -10.98 -15.67 -20.71
CA THR A 5 -10.77 -14.23 -20.90
C THR A 5 -10.59 -13.51 -19.57
N ALA A 6 -11.41 -13.84 -18.57
CA ALA A 6 -11.28 -13.24 -17.23
C ALA A 6 -9.92 -13.57 -16.59
N ALA A 7 -9.50 -14.84 -16.66
CA ALA A 7 -8.19 -15.26 -16.13
C ALA A 7 -7.02 -14.54 -16.84
N ALA A 8 -7.08 -14.40 -18.17
CA ALA A 8 -6.07 -13.66 -18.93
C ALA A 8 -6.03 -12.18 -18.54
N LEU A 9 -7.18 -11.52 -18.35
CA LEU A 9 -7.24 -10.13 -17.91
C LEU A 9 -6.69 -9.95 -16.48
N VAL A 10 -6.99 -10.86 -15.55
CA VAL A 10 -6.39 -10.82 -14.21
C VAL A 10 -4.88 -10.95 -14.31
N ALA A 11 -4.38 -11.91 -15.08
CA ALA A 11 -2.94 -12.15 -15.20
C ALA A 11 -2.20 -10.97 -15.81
N VAL A 12 -2.71 -10.37 -16.89
CA VAL A 12 -2.05 -9.23 -17.55
C VAL A 12 -2.16 -7.96 -16.72
N THR A 13 -3.29 -7.75 -16.03
CA THR A 13 -3.45 -6.63 -15.10
C THR A 13 -2.48 -6.74 -13.93
N PHE A 14 -2.37 -7.93 -13.33
CA PHE A 14 -1.39 -8.19 -12.27
C PHE A 14 0.04 -7.94 -12.75
N ALA A 15 0.41 -8.42 -13.93
CA ALA A 15 1.75 -8.21 -14.49
C ALA A 15 2.05 -6.72 -14.70
N ALA A 16 1.09 -5.94 -15.23
CA ALA A 16 1.23 -4.50 -15.40
C ALA A 16 1.39 -3.76 -14.07
N LEU A 17 0.53 -4.09 -13.08
CA LEU A 17 0.60 -3.51 -11.73
C LEU A 17 1.93 -3.87 -11.05
N TYR A 18 2.37 -5.12 -11.17
CA TYR A 18 3.64 -5.57 -10.60
C TYR A 18 4.85 -4.88 -11.24
N ALA A 19 4.89 -4.77 -12.57
CA ALA A 19 5.94 -4.04 -13.26
C ALA A 19 5.96 -2.55 -12.84
N GLY A 20 4.78 -1.92 -12.80
CA GLY A 20 4.63 -0.54 -12.32
C GLY A 20 5.05 -0.36 -10.87
N HIS A 21 4.77 -1.35 -10.00
CA HIS A 21 5.22 -1.37 -8.61
C HIS A 21 6.76 -1.42 -8.53
N GLN A 22 7.39 -2.36 -9.22
CA GLN A 22 8.86 -2.47 -9.20
C GLN A 22 9.55 -1.19 -9.69
N ILE A 23 9.04 -0.58 -10.75
CA ILE A 23 9.58 0.68 -11.28
C ILE A 23 9.28 1.83 -10.30
N GLY A 24 8.06 1.91 -9.76
CA GLY A 24 7.66 2.95 -8.83
C GLY A 24 8.48 2.97 -7.55
N ASP A 25 8.73 1.80 -6.95
CA ASP A 25 9.42 1.66 -5.67
C ASP A 25 10.95 1.69 -5.79
N HIS A 26 11.50 1.15 -6.88
CA HIS A 26 12.96 0.96 -6.95
C HIS A 26 13.66 1.90 -7.93
N VAL A 27 12.93 2.54 -8.85
CA VAL A 27 13.51 3.43 -9.86
C VAL A 27 13.03 4.88 -9.69
N VAL A 28 11.73 5.07 -9.45
CA VAL A 28 11.12 6.41 -9.38
C VAL A 28 11.18 7.00 -7.97
N GLN A 29 11.06 6.17 -6.94
CA GLN A 29 11.11 6.62 -5.55
C GLN A 29 12.49 7.22 -5.21
N SER A 30 12.49 8.44 -4.63
CA SER A 30 13.72 9.03 -4.11
C SER A 30 14.13 8.42 -2.77
N ASP A 31 15.45 8.39 -2.47
CA ASP A 31 15.98 7.93 -1.17
C ASP A 31 15.35 8.69 0.00
N ARG A 32 15.16 10.01 -0.13
CA ARG A 32 14.50 10.82 0.89
C ARG A 32 13.09 10.29 1.20
N SER A 33 12.30 10.01 0.17
CA SER A 33 10.95 9.45 0.36
C SER A 33 11.02 8.05 0.97
N ALA A 34 11.93 7.21 0.49
CA ALA A 34 12.11 5.85 0.99
C ALA A 34 12.40 5.81 2.50
N VAL A 35 13.24 6.71 3.02
CA VAL A 35 13.61 6.73 4.45
C VAL A 35 12.61 7.47 5.34
N THR A 36 11.80 8.38 4.77
CA THR A 36 10.93 9.26 5.58
C THR A 36 9.44 8.90 5.52
N LYS A 37 8.97 8.08 4.57
CA LYS A 37 7.55 7.74 4.37
C LYS A 37 6.93 6.91 5.50
N GLY A 38 7.74 6.16 6.25
CA GLY A 38 7.27 5.29 7.33
C GLY A 38 6.73 6.06 8.54
N ALA A 39 5.80 5.43 9.29
CA ALA A 39 5.38 5.93 10.58
C ALA A 39 6.57 5.93 11.56
N PRO A 40 6.66 6.90 12.48
CA PRO A 40 7.66 6.88 13.52
C PRO A 40 7.64 5.56 14.31
N ASP A 41 8.80 5.08 14.68
CA ASP A 41 8.93 3.97 15.62
C ASP A 41 8.70 4.45 17.08
N PRO A 42 8.59 3.53 18.05
CA PRO A 42 8.35 3.89 19.44
C PRO A 42 9.39 4.84 20.03
N GLU A 43 10.66 4.71 19.64
CA GLU A 43 11.74 5.54 20.17
C GLU A 43 11.58 6.99 19.69
N ARG A 44 11.28 7.19 18.41
CA ARG A 44 11.02 8.53 17.86
C ARG A 44 9.77 9.17 18.44
N LEU A 45 8.72 8.38 18.72
CA LEU A 45 7.52 8.86 19.41
C LEU A 45 7.84 9.32 20.83
N ALA A 46 8.67 8.56 21.55
CA ALA A 46 9.14 8.92 22.89
C ALA A 46 9.99 10.20 22.89
N MET A 47 10.71 10.50 21.81
CA MET A 47 11.44 11.75 21.60
C MET A 47 10.53 12.92 21.18
N GLY A 48 9.20 12.75 21.16
CA GLY A 48 8.23 13.79 20.81
C GLY A 48 8.01 13.99 19.31
N VAL A 49 8.47 13.07 18.46
CA VAL A 49 8.17 13.14 17.02
C VAL A 49 6.68 12.90 16.79
N SER A 50 6.06 13.79 16.03
CA SER A 50 4.63 13.69 15.72
C SER A 50 4.27 12.34 15.07
N PRO A 51 3.18 11.66 15.49
CA PRO A 51 2.71 10.44 14.85
C PRO A 51 2.33 10.64 13.38
N TRP A 52 2.06 11.88 12.95
CA TRP A 52 1.78 12.24 11.56
C TRP A 52 3.04 12.39 10.69
N SER A 53 4.22 12.34 11.30
CA SER A 53 5.48 12.41 10.54
C SER A 53 5.53 11.35 9.45
N GLY A 54 6.06 11.75 8.29
CA GLY A 54 6.23 10.89 7.12
C GLY A 54 5.03 10.83 6.15
N TRP A 55 3.83 11.28 6.54
CA TRP A 55 2.66 11.23 5.64
C TRP A 55 2.84 12.06 4.36
N GLY A 56 3.47 13.24 4.44
CA GLY A 56 3.76 14.03 3.23
C GLY A 56 4.63 13.27 2.22
N ALA A 57 5.70 12.62 2.71
CA ALA A 57 6.59 11.81 1.87
C ALA A 57 5.88 10.54 1.35
N CYS A 58 5.04 9.90 2.18
CA CYS A 58 4.24 8.75 1.79
C CYS A 58 3.25 9.10 0.66
N LEU A 59 2.48 10.18 0.81
CA LEU A 59 1.49 10.58 -0.21
C LEU A 59 2.16 11.01 -1.53
N LEU A 60 3.28 11.72 -1.46
CA LEU A 60 4.04 12.07 -2.65
C LEU A 60 4.55 10.83 -3.38
N HIS A 61 5.08 9.86 -2.63
CA HIS A 61 5.50 8.58 -3.20
C HIS A 61 4.33 7.82 -3.79
N VAL A 62 3.21 7.68 -3.08
CA VAL A 62 1.99 7.01 -3.58
C VAL A 62 1.50 7.66 -4.87
N ALA A 63 1.55 8.98 -4.98
CA ALA A 63 1.16 9.68 -6.21
C ALA A 63 2.06 9.30 -7.40
N SER A 64 3.39 9.34 -7.23
CA SER A 64 4.34 8.95 -8.29
C SER A 64 4.25 7.46 -8.62
N TYR A 65 4.10 6.61 -7.62
CA TYR A 65 3.87 5.18 -7.76
C TYR A 65 2.59 4.88 -8.57
N THR A 66 1.48 5.52 -8.22
CA THR A 66 0.19 5.37 -8.92
C THR A 66 0.29 5.83 -10.37
N ALA A 67 1.00 6.92 -10.64
CA ALA A 67 1.26 7.39 -12.00
C ALA A 67 2.07 6.36 -12.81
N THR A 68 3.07 5.71 -12.20
CA THR A 68 3.85 4.64 -12.83
C THR A 68 2.99 3.43 -13.16
N GLN A 69 2.11 3.02 -12.26
CA GLN A 69 1.16 1.93 -12.51
C GLN A 69 0.13 2.29 -13.58
N ALA A 70 -0.38 3.52 -13.57
CA ALA A 70 -1.29 3.99 -14.61
C ALA A 70 -0.63 3.95 -16.00
N ALA A 71 0.64 4.33 -16.11
CA ALA A 71 1.41 4.24 -17.35
C ALA A 71 1.60 2.78 -17.79
N ALA A 72 1.89 1.86 -16.87
CA ALA A 72 2.02 0.43 -17.18
C ALA A 72 0.69 -0.16 -17.66
N LEU A 73 -0.43 0.16 -17.02
CA LEU A 73 -1.76 -0.26 -17.45
C LEU A 73 -2.12 0.34 -18.81
N ALA A 74 -1.86 1.63 -19.04
CA ALA A 74 -2.10 2.26 -20.32
C ALA A 74 -1.30 1.61 -21.46
N LEU A 75 -0.05 1.22 -21.20
CA LEU A 75 0.77 0.50 -22.18
C LEU A 75 0.15 -0.86 -22.51
N VAL A 76 -0.32 -1.60 -21.52
CA VAL A 76 -0.99 -2.90 -21.73
C VAL A 76 -2.28 -2.73 -22.51
N CYS A 77 -3.05 -1.64 -22.28
CA CYS A 77 -4.29 -1.35 -22.99
C CYS A 77 -4.12 -1.16 -24.51
N VAL A 78 -2.91 -0.88 -24.98
CA VAL A 78 -2.63 -0.84 -26.43
C VAL A 78 -2.86 -2.21 -27.08
N ALA A 79 -2.55 -3.30 -26.37
CA ALA A 79 -2.67 -4.67 -26.90
C ALA A 79 -3.89 -5.41 -26.34
N VAL A 80 -4.29 -5.10 -25.12
CA VAL A 80 -5.38 -5.77 -24.39
C VAL A 80 -6.36 -4.71 -23.86
N PRO A 81 -7.47 -4.44 -24.58
CA PRO A 81 -8.45 -3.46 -24.13
C PRO A 81 -8.99 -3.77 -22.74
N MET A 82 -8.94 -2.78 -21.85
CA MET A 82 -9.46 -2.84 -20.48
C MET A 82 -10.50 -1.74 -20.27
N GLU A 83 -11.51 -2.05 -19.46
CA GLU A 83 -12.50 -1.05 -19.05
C GLU A 83 -11.88 -0.01 -18.11
N LEU A 84 -12.22 1.27 -18.33
CA LEU A 84 -11.73 2.36 -17.46
C LEU A 84 -12.13 2.18 -15.98
N SER A 85 -13.32 1.62 -15.73
CA SER A 85 -13.78 1.25 -14.38
C SER A 85 -12.85 0.24 -13.72
N GLY A 86 -12.42 -0.79 -14.45
CA GLY A 86 -11.46 -1.79 -13.97
C GLY A 86 -10.09 -1.18 -13.67
N MET A 87 -9.57 -0.34 -14.59
CA MET A 87 -8.29 0.35 -14.38
C MET A 87 -8.36 1.27 -13.16
N GLY A 88 -9.43 2.07 -13.03
CA GLY A 88 -9.64 2.93 -11.87
C GLY A 88 -9.72 2.14 -10.57
N THR A 89 -10.44 1.02 -10.57
CA THR A 89 -10.53 0.10 -9.42
C THR A 89 -9.14 -0.42 -9.03
N ALA A 90 -8.36 -0.91 -10.00
CA ALA A 90 -7.00 -1.40 -9.74
C ALA A 90 -6.11 -0.33 -9.09
N LEU A 91 -6.13 0.89 -9.62
CA LEU A 91 -5.33 2.00 -9.11
C LEU A 91 -5.76 2.44 -7.71
N VAL A 92 -7.07 2.52 -7.43
CA VAL A 92 -7.59 2.87 -6.10
C VAL A 92 -7.20 1.84 -5.05
N VAL A 93 -7.37 0.55 -5.35
CA VAL A 93 -6.99 -0.53 -4.42
C VAL A 93 -5.49 -0.54 -4.21
N SER A 94 -4.71 -0.46 -5.28
CA SER A 94 -3.26 -0.46 -5.19
C SER A 94 -2.73 0.75 -4.41
N ALA A 95 -3.18 1.97 -4.71
CA ALA A 95 -2.72 3.17 -4.04
C ALA A 95 -3.06 3.18 -2.54
N SER A 96 -4.28 2.79 -2.17
CA SER A 96 -4.72 2.77 -0.77
C SER A 96 -3.99 1.72 0.06
N THR A 97 -3.84 0.51 -0.46
CA THR A 97 -3.09 -0.56 0.23
C THR A 97 -1.60 -0.23 0.32
N HIS A 98 -1.02 0.32 -0.76
CA HIS A 98 0.37 0.76 -0.79
C HIS A 98 0.64 1.82 0.28
N ALA A 99 -0.21 2.85 0.39
CA ALA A 99 -0.09 3.86 1.44
C ALA A 99 -0.08 3.25 2.86
N VAL A 100 -0.94 2.26 3.12
CA VAL A 100 -1.02 1.60 4.43
C VAL A 100 0.22 0.76 4.73
N ILE A 101 0.71 0.00 3.75
CA ILE A 101 1.90 -0.87 3.90
C ILE A 101 3.14 -0.01 4.11
N ASP A 102 3.30 1.06 3.33
CA ASP A 102 4.43 1.99 3.38
C ASP A 102 4.58 2.73 4.72
N ARG A 103 3.52 2.81 5.52
CA ARG A 103 3.62 3.30 6.91
C ARG A 103 4.37 2.34 7.82
N ARG A 104 4.68 1.11 7.39
CA ARG A 104 5.55 0.11 8.03
C ARG A 104 5.11 -0.39 9.41
N TRP A 105 4.04 0.14 10.00
CA TRP A 105 3.58 -0.35 11.31
C TRP A 105 3.08 -1.80 11.23
N ILE A 106 2.41 -2.19 10.13
CA ILE A 106 1.96 -3.57 9.91
C ILE A 106 3.15 -4.52 9.70
N VAL A 107 4.20 -4.08 9.00
CA VAL A 107 5.44 -4.86 8.81
C VAL A 107 6.12 -5.09 10.16
N ARG A 108 6.28 -4.03 10.98
CA ARG A 108 6.85 -4.15 12.33
C ARG A 108 6.05 -5.08 13.24
N TRP A 109 4.71 -4.96 13.18
CA TRP A 109 3.82 -5.85 13.93
C TRP A 109 3.97 -7.31 13.51
N LEU A 110 4.03 -7.60 12.20
CA LEU A 110 4.24 -8.96 11.69
C LEU A 110 5.59 -9.54 12.10
N ILE A 111 6.67 -8.76 12.04
CA ILE A 111 7.99 -9.18 12.54
C ILE A 111 7.91 -9.59 14.01
N HIS A 112 7.22 -8.79 14.82
CA HIS A 112 7.04 -9.08 16.25
C HIS A 112 6.23 -10.36 16.48
N VAL A 113 5.07 -10.51 15.84
CA VAL A 113 4.19 -11.68 15.98
C VAL A 113 4.86 -12.95 15.49
N LYS A 114 5.57 -12.89 14.36
CA LYS A 114 6.31 -14.02 13.79
C LYS A 114 7.62 -14.31 14.51
N LYS A 115 8.05 -13.45 15.44
CA LYS A 115 9.33 -13.57 16.18
C LYS A 115 10.55 -13.70 15.24
N CYS A 116 10.51 -13.04 14.09
CA CYS A 116 11.58 -13.12 13.09
C CYS A 116 12.58 -11.96 13.15
N HIS A 117 12.86 -11.45 14.35
CA HIS A 117 13.80 -10.33 14.57
C HIS A 117 15.23 -10.63 14.10
N ASN A 118 15.64 -11.90 14.11
CA ASN A 118 16.98 -12.32 13.68
C ASN A 118 17.09 -12.54 12.16
N TRP A 119 15.99 -12.42 11.42
CA TRP A 119 16.01 -12.51 9.97
C TRP A 119 16.20 -11.10 9.39
N ARG A 120 17.43 -10.82 8.93
CA ARG A 120 17.85 -9.49 8.46
C ARG A 120 16.96 -8.94 7.33
N GLU A 121 16.54 -9.81 6.42
CA GLU A 121 15.75 -9.46 5.23
C GLU A 121 14.23 -9.43 5.53
N ALA A 122 13.80 -9.80 6.73
CA ALA A 122 12.37 -9.87 7.07
C ALA A 122 11.60 -8.57 6.79
N PRO A 123 12.12 -7.38 7.11
CA PRO A 123 11.40 -6.14 6.84
C PRO A 123 11.07 -5.97 5.35
N TYR A 124 12.05 -6.20 4.48
CA TYR A 124 11.88 -6.11 3.03
C TYR A 124 11.00 -7.24 2.48
N ALA A 125 11.25 -8.48 2.89
CA ALA A 125 10.49 -9.63 2.40
C ALA A 125 9.00 -9.56 2.77
N ILE A 126 8.68 -9.15 4.00
CA ILE A 126 7.30 -8.99 4.46
C ILE A 126 6.63 -7.82 3.73
N ASP A 127 7.30 -6.69 3.63
CA ASP A 127 6.83 -5.50 2.93
C ASP A 127 6.46 -5.84 1.48
N GLN A 128 7.38 -6.42 0.73
CA GLN A 128 7.16 -6.81 -0.67
C GLN A 128 6.06 -7.87 -0.82
N SER A 129 5.98 -8.83 0.11
CA SER A 129 4.92 -9.86 0.09
C SER A 129 3.54 -9.24 0.26
N LEU A 130 3.40 -8.26 1.15
CA LEU A 130 2.13 -7.55 1.35
C LEU A 130 1.74 -6.75 0.10
N HIS A 131 2.69 -6.05 -0.53
CA HIS A 131 2.45 -5.31 -1.77
C HIS A 131 2.01 -6.26 -2.89
N VAL A 132 2.75 -7.34 -3.13
CA VAL A 132 2.40 -8.33 -4.18
C VAL A 132 1.02 -8.94 -3.95
N GLY A 133 0.68 -9.29 -2.71
CA GLY A 133 -0.66 -9.78 -2.36
C GLY A 133 -1.75 -8.75 -2.64
N ALA A 134 -1.52 -7.48 -2.29
CA ALA A 134 -2.45 -6.40 -2.56
C ALA A 134 -2.64 -6.15 -4.07
N LEU A 135 -1.57 -6.25 -4.87
CA LEU A 135 -1.65 -6.13 -6.33
C LEU A 135 -2.47 -7.26 -6.96
N LEU A 136 -2.38 -8.49 -6.42
CA LEU A 136 -3.22 -9.58 -6.88
C LEU A 136 -4.70 -9.30 -6.60
N VAL A 137 -5.02 -8.81 -5.41
CA VAL A 137 -6.40 -8.39 -5.07
C VAL A 137 -6.86 -7.27 -6.01
N ALA A 138 -6.03 -6.26 -6.25
CA ALA A 138 -6.33 -5.16 -7.15
C ALA A 138 -6.63 -5.67 -8.58
N ALA A 139 -5.84 -6.62 -9.10
CA ALA A 139 -6.03 -7.20 -10.42
C ALA A 139 -7.34 -8.01 -10.53
N VAL A 140 -7.68 -8.76 -9.49
CA VAL A 140 -8.96 -9.50 -9.45
C VAL A 140 -10.14 -8.54 -9.42
N LEU A 141 -10.11 -7.52 -8.56
CA LEU A 141 -11.18 -6.53 -8.46
C LEU A 141 -11.33 -5.71 -9.74
N ALA A 142 -10.25 -5.41 -10.45
CA ALA A 142 -10.29 -4.73 -11.75
C ALA A 142 -11.12 -5.48 -12.80
N VAL A 143 -11.18 -6.80 -12.72
CA VAL A 143 -11.92 -7.65 -13.67
C VAL A 143 -13.35 -7.94 -13.20
N VAL A 144 -13.56 -8.00 -11.88
CA VAL A 144 -14.87 -8.27 -11.29
C VAL A 144 -15.75 -7.03 -11.25
N VAL A 145 -15.15 -5.86 -11.06
CA VAL A 145 -15.86 -4.57 -10.94
C VAL A 145 -15.98 -3.94 -12.32
N SER A 146 -17.20 -3.98 -12.89
CA SER A 146 -17.49 -3.53 -14.24
C SER A 146 -18.41 -2.31 -14.31
N ASP A 147 -18.95 -1.84 -13.19
CA ASP A 147 -19.90 -0.75 -13.14
C ASP A 147 -19.53 0.35 -12.12
N VAL A 148 -20.18 1.48 -12.22
CA VAL A 148 -19.93 2.65 -11.36
C VAL A 148 -20.24 2.36 -9.90
N VAL A 149 -21.24 1.55 -9.59
CA VAL A 149 -21.61 1.20 -8.21
C VAL A 149 -20.51 0.38 -7.56
N GLY A 150 -19.96 -0.59 -8.28
CA GLY A 150 -18.82 -1.37 -7.85
C GLY A 150 -17.58 -0.52 -7.60
N VAL A 151 -17.25 0.42 -8.51
CA VAL A 151 -16.14 1.37 -8.33
C VAL A 151 -16.33 2.22 -7.07
N LEU A 152 -17.53 2.76 -6.84
CA LEU A 152 -17.83 3.56 -5.65
C LEU A 152 -17.74 2.71 -4.37
N THR A 153 -18.18 1.44 -4.44
CA THR A 153 -18.05 0.50 -3.31
C THR A 153 -16.59 0.25 -2.95
N VAL A 154 -15.74 0.00 -3.96
CA VAL A 154 -14.30 -0.19 -3.75
C VAL A 154 -13.65 1.09 -3.22
N ALA A 155 -13.98 2.25 -3.77
CA ALA A 155 -13.46 3.53 -3.30
C ALA A 155 -13.86 3.79 -1.84
N THR A 156 -15.11 3.50 -1.47
CA THR A 156 -15.58 3.59 -0.08
C THR A 156 -14.80 2.65 0.83
N GLY A 157 -14.59 1.40 0.40
CA GLY A 157 -13.76 0.41 1.11
C GLY A 157 -12.32 0.91 1.31
N ALA A 158 -11.73 1.55 0.30
CA ALA A 158 -10.40 2.16 0.39
C ALA A 158 -10.35 3.30 1.43
N VAL A 159 -11.36 4.17 1.46
CA VAL A 159 -11.47 5.23 2.49
C VAL A 159 -11.61 4.64 3.89
N VAL A 160 -12.43 3.60 4.06
CA VAL A 160 -12.58 2.89 5.33
C VAL A 160 -11.26 2.24 5.77
N LEU A 161 -10.56 1.58 4.85
CA LEU A 161 -9.24 0.99 5.10
C LEU A 161 -8.24 2.05 5.58
N MET A 162 -8.16 3.18 4.88
CA MET A 162 -7.28 4.29 5.25
C MET A 162 -7.64 4.87 6.61
N GLY A 163 -8.94 5.07 6.89
CA GLY A 163 -9.42 5.56 8.20
C GLY A 163 -9.08 4.58 9.34
N ALA A 164 -9.26 3.29 9.11
CA ALA A 164 -8.89 2.25 10.08
C ALA A 164 -7.37 2.24 10.32
N ALA A 165 -6.56 2.30 9.26
CA ALA A 165 -5.11 2.34 9.35
C ALA A 165 -4.61 3.56 10.14
N LEU A 166 -5.17 4.75 9.88
CA LEU A 166 -4.89 5.97 10.63
C LEU A 166 -5.25 5.85 12.11
N THR A 167 -6.40 5.21 12.41
CA THR A 167 -6.84 4.99 13.77
C THR A 167 -5.90 4.07 14.53
N VAL A 168 -5.46 2.97 13.89
CA VAL A 168 -4.48 2.03 14.46
C VAL A 168 -3.14 2.71 14.69
N GLU A 169 -2.64 3.45 13.69
CA GLU A 169 -1.38 4.21 13.81
C GLU A 169 -1.41 5.17 15.00
N ARG A 170 -2.53 5.89 15.19
CA ARG A 170 -2.73 6.78 16.34
C ARG A 170 -2.74 6.03 17.68
N ARG A 171 -3.47 4.91 17.75
CA ARG A 171 -3.54 4.11 18.99
C ARG A 171 -2.17 3.57 19.38
N LEU A 172 -1.39 3.09 18.42
CA LEU A 172 -0.03 2.62 18.66
C LEU A 172 0.88 3.75 19.18
N ALA A 173 0.76 4.95 18.59
CA ALA A 173 1.50 6.12 19.04
C ALA A 173 1.15 6.51 20.49
N THR A 174 -0.15 6.56 20.85
CA THR A 174 -0.58 6.92 22.20
C THR A 174 -0.29 5.85 23.25
N SER A 175 -0.33 4.56 22.87
CA SER A 175 0.02 3.46 23.76
C SER A 175 1.51 3.49 24.14
N ASN A 176 2.37 3.74 23.15
CA ASN A 176 3.81 3.82 23.38
C ASN A 176 4.21 5.04 24.22
N ALA A 177 3.53 6.18 24.04
CA ALA A 177 3.76 7.37 24.86
C ALA A 177 3.46 7.14 26.35
N ARG A 178 2.46 6.32 26.69
CA ARG A 178 2.12 5.98 28.09
C ARG A 178 3.12 5.03 28.77
N VAL A 179 3.82 4.21 27.99
CA VAL A 179 4.81 3.26 28.53
C VAL A 179 6.11 3.96 28.90
N VAL A 180 6.39 5.11 28.30
CA VAL A 180 7.62 5.90 28.54
C VAL A 180 7.47 6.91 29.67
N ASP A 181 6.26 7.18 30.19
CA ASP A 181 6.02 8.09 31.31
C ASP A 181 5.51 7.38 32.59
N PRO A 182 6.32 6.52 33.25
CA PRO A 182 5.97 5.93 34.53
C PRO A 182 6.42 6.77 35.74
N ILE A 183 6.90 8.03 35.54
CA ILE A 183 7.61 8.76 36.62
C ILE A 183 6.85 10.02 37.10
N HIS A 184 5.68 10.32 36.56
CA HIS A 184 4.83 11.42 37.06
C HIS A 184 3.39 10.97 37.35
N GLY A 185 3.25 9.97 38.23
CA GLY A 185 1.99 9.55 38.85
C GLY A 185 2.21 9.36 40.34
#